data_8c3a3725d23729967204028996f3d922
#
_entry.id   8c3a3725d23729967204028996f3d922
#
_cell.length_a   1.000
_cell.length_b   1.000
_cell.length_c   1.000
_cell.angle_alpha   90.00
_cell.angle_beta   90.00
_cell.angle_gamma   90.00
#
_symmetry.space_group_name_H-M   'P 1'
#
loop_
_entity.id
_entity.type
_entity.pdbx_description
1 polymer ?
#
loop_
_entity_poly.entity_id
_entity_poly.type
_entity_poly.pdbx_seq_one_letter_code
_entity_poly.pdbx_strand_id
1 'polypeptide(L)'
;MNKPAKQKSIKPTGLFFGSFNPIHNGHLCIAEYMVEFGELEEVWFIVSPLNPLKDKSTLLSDQYRLDMVETAIKDDERFRVLDIEFRMPRPSYTIDTLTRLSELHPNRQFVLIAGTDV
;
A
#
# COMPACT_ATOMS: atom_id res chain seq x y z
N MET A 1 -6.69 -28.72 22.86
CA MET A 1 -7.41 -28.20 21.75
C MET A 1 -6.51 -27.49 20.75
N ASN A 2 -6.57 -27.92 19.56
CA ASN A 2 -5.69 -27.36 18.56
C ASN A 2 -6.33 -26.17 17.89
N LYS A 3 -5.66 -25.06 18.01
CA LYS A 3 -6.04 -23.94 17.22
C LYS A 3 -5.44 -24.13 15.82
N PRO A 4 -6.24 -23.95 14.79
CA PRO A 4 -5.71 -24.11 13.43
C PRO A 4 -4.57 -23.13 13.18
N ALA A 5 -3.40 -23.66 12.91
CA ALA A 5 -2.24 -22.82 12.68
C ALA A 5 -2.37 -21.99 11.42
N LYS A 6 -3.26 -22.40 10.52
CA LYS A 6 -3.47 -21.70 9.27
C LYS A 6 -4.64 -20.75 9.30
N GLN A 7 -5.13 -20.46 10.47
CA GLN A 7 -6.23 -19.55 10.60
C GLN A 7 -5.85 -18.19 10.03
N LYS A 8 -6.75 -17.60 9.28
CA LYS A 8 -6.51 -16.26 8.77
C LYS A 8 -6.37 -15.27 9.89
N SER A 9 -5.60 -14.25 9.64
CA SER A 9 -5.52 -13.15 10.57
C SER A 9 -6.91 -12.58 10.80
N ILE A 10 -7.24 -12.30 12.04
CA ILE A 10 -8.52 -11.71 12.38
C ILE A 10 -8.65 -10.30 11.84
N LYS A 11 -7.53 -9.57 11.85
CA LYS A 11 -7.54 -8.19 11.38
C LYS A 11 -7.06 -8.12 9.95
N PRO A 12 -7.72 -7.33 9.11
CA PRO A 12 -7.28 -7.21 7.72
C PRO A 12 -6.05 -6.33 7.59
N THR A 13 -5.46 -6.39 6.41
CA THR A 13 -4.36 -5.53 6.01
C THR A 13 -4.92 -4.42 5.14
N GLY A 14 -4.56 -3.18 5.45
CA GLY A 14 -4.98 -2.04 4.64
C GLY A 14 -4.05 -1.84 3.47
N LEU A 15 -4.61 -1.60 2.31
CA LEU A 15 -3.83 -1.28 1.11
C LEU A 15 -4.02 0.20 0.82
N PHE A 16 -2.95 0.96 0.97
CA PHE A 16 -2.98 2.40 0.77
C PHE A 16 -2.34 2.70 -0.57
N PHE A 17 -3.20 2.91 -1.57
CA PHE A 17 -2.75 3.18 -2.93
C PHE A 17 -2.47 4.65 -3.11
N GLY A 18 -1.42 4.97 -3.82
CA GLY A 18 -1.13 6.35 -4.14
C GLY A 18 0.15 6.48 -4.94
N SER A 19 0.34 7.65 -5.51
CA SER A 19 1.60 7.95 -6.19
C SER A 19 2.69 8.32 -5.18
N PHE A 20 2.30 8.89 -4.03
CA PHE A 20 3.24 9.33 -3.01
C PHE A 20 4.36 10.17 -3.63
N ASN A 21 3.99 11.32 -4.12
CA ASN A 21 4.87 12.19 -4.92
C ASN A 21 5.10 13.54 -4.24
N PRO A 22 5.82 13.59 -3.11
CA PRO A 22 6.29 12.47 -2.30
C PRO A 22 5.30 12.13 -1.17
N ILE A 23 5.64 11.08 -0.43
CA ILE A 23 4.93 10.79 0.82
C ILE A 23 5.12 11.96 1.79
N HIS A 24 4.09 12.23 2.60
CA HIS A 24 4.18 13.30 3.59
C HIS A 24 3.43 12.89 4.85
N ASN A 25 3.49 13.79 5.85
CA ASN A 25 2.94 13.48 7.16
C ASN A 25 1.45 13.15 7.13
N GLY A 26 0.72 13.75 6.20
CA GLY A 26 -0.70 13.42 6.06
C GLY A 26 -0.94 11.96 5.74
N HIS A 27 -0.12 11.41 4.85
CA HIS A 27 -0.22 9.98 4.52
C HIS A 27 0.07 9.13 5.74
N LEU A 28 1.11 9.49 6.48
CA LEU A 28 1.51 8.70 7.65
C LEU A 28 0.46 8.78 8.75
N CYS A 29 -0.15 9.95 8.94
CA CYS A 29 -1.21 10.10 9.92
C CYS A 29 -2.42 9.24 9.58
N ILE A 30 -2.78 9.17 8.31
CA ILE A 30 -3.90 8.32 7.88
C ILE A 30 -3.57 6.86 8.18
N ALA A 31 -2.36 6.43 7.83
CA ALA A 31 -1.97 5.05 8.03
C ALA A 31 -1.96 4.69 9.51
N GLU A 32 -1.42 5.56 10.36
CA GLU A 32 -1.42 5.32 11.79
C GLU A 32 -2.81 5.24 12.37
N TYR A 33 -3.66 6.17 11.95
CA TYR A 33 -5.05 6.19 12.41
C TYR A 33 -5.75 4.88 12.05
N MET A 34 -5.55 4.42 10.82
CA MET A 34 -6.21 3.20 10.38
C MET A 34 -5.75 1.98 11.15
N VAL A 35 -4.46 1.90 11.46
CA VAL A 35 -3.96 0.77 12.23
C VAL A 35 -4.50 0.82 13.67
N GLU A 36 -4.49 2.00 14.28
CA GLU A 36 -4.86 2.12 15.68
C GLU A 36 -6.36 2.06 15.90
N PHE A 37 -7.14 2.64 15.02
CA PHE A 37 -8.57 2.79 15.22
C PHE A 37 -9.41 2.07 14.18
N GLY A 38 -8.83 1.69 13.05
CA GLY A 38 -9.52 0.95 12.01
C GLY A 38 -9.39 -0.55 12.16
N GLU A 39 -8.73 -1.00 13.21
CA GLU A 39 -8.54 -2.42 13.50
C GLU A 39 -7.85 -3.17 12.36
N LEU A 40 -6.85 -2.53 11.77
CA LEU A 40 -6.03 -3.17 10.76
C LEU A 40 -4.78 -3.76 11.43
N GLU A 41 -4.33 -4.88 10.90
CA GLU A 41 -3.09 -5.48 11.37
C GLU A 41 -1.89 -4.71 10.87
N GLU A 42 -1.89 -4.38 9.58
CA GLU A 42 -0.81 -3.68 8.91
C GLU A 42 -1.39 -2.76 7.85
N VAL A 43 -0.58 -1.81 7.41
CA VAL A 43 -0.89 -1.01 6.24
C VAL A 43 0.26 -1.17 5.25
N TRP A 44 -0.09 -1.53 4.03
CA TRP A 44 0.87 -1.68 2.94
C TRP A 44 0.68 -0.51 1.98
N PHE A 45 1.75 0.24 1.78
CA PHE A 45 1.73 1.36 0.85
C PHE A 45 2.01 0.81 -0.53
N ILE A 46 1.05 0.97 -1.43
CA ILE A 46 1.17 0.49 -2.80
C ILE A 46 1.50 1.71 -3.66
N VAL A 47 2.77 1.83 -4.03
CA VAL A 47 3.20 2.98 -4.82
C VAL A 47 2.85 2.72 -6.27
N SER A 48 2.06 3.63 -6.84
CA SER A 48 1.58 3.46 -8.21
C SER A 48 2.50 4.15 -9.19
N PRO A 49 2.71 3.55 -10.37
CA PRO A 49 3.43 4.24 -11.43
C PRO A 49 2.67 5.49 -11.83
N LEU A 50 3.41 6.47 -12.30
CA LEU A 50 2.80 7.72 -12.70
C LEU A 50 2.21 7.61 -14.09
N ASN A 51 1.13 8.34 -14.30
CA ASN A 51 0.51 8.41 -15.61
C ASN A 51 1.46 9.13 -16.56
N PRO A 52 1.87 8.49 -17.66
CA PRO A 52 2.79 9.13 -18.60
C PRO A 52 2.22 10.38 -19.27
N LEU A 53 0.91 10.59 -19.18
CA LEU A 53 0.28 11.77 -19.75
C LEU A 53 0.34 12.98 -18.83
N LYS A 54 0.78 12.80 -17.58
CA LYS A 54 0.92 13.93 -16.67
C LYS A 54 2.22 14.68 -16.96
N ASP A 55 2.23 15.94 -16.51
CA ASP A 55 3.40 16.79 -16.64
C ASP A 55 4.54 16.19 -15.82
N LYS A 56 5.58 15.76 -16.52
CA LYS A 56 6.69 15.09 -15.89
C LYS A 56 7.58 16.01 -15.08
N SER A 57 7.45 17.32 -15.27
CA SER A 57 8.29 18.26 -14.54
C SER A 57 7.98 18.29 -13.04
N THR A 58 6.81 17.83 -12.63
CA THR A 58 6.41 17.81 -11.24
C THR A 58 6.48 16.43 -10.61
N LEU A 59 7.00 15.44 -11.36
CA LEU A 59 6.95 14.05 -10.92
C LEU A 59 8.33 13.59 -10.48
N LEU A 60 8.36 12.94 -9.32
CA LEU A 60 9.56 12.28 -8.86
C LEU A 60 9.66 10.92 -9.53
N SER A 61 10.88 10.43 -9.69
CA SER A 61 11.07 9.12 -10.29
C SER A 61 10.40 8.04 -9.45
N ASP A 62 10.05 6.93 -10.10
CA ASP A 62 9.43 5.80 -9.41
C ASP A 62 10.30 5.30 -8.26
N GLN A 63 11.60 5.14 -8.52
CA GLN A 63 12.50 4.63 -7.50
C GLN A 63 12.64 5.59 -6.33
N TYR A 64 12.69 6.88 -6.62
CA TYR A 64 12.81 7.89 -5.57
C TYR A 64 11.57 7.87 -4.66
N ARG A 65 10.41 7.75 -5.27
CA ARG A 65 9.18 7.72 -4.49
C ARG A 65 9.08 6.48 -3.61
N LEU A 66 9.51 5.32 -4.14
CA LEU A 66 9.60 4.11 -3.33
C LEU A 66 10.55 4.27 -2.16
N ASP A 67 11.74 4.82 -2.44
CA ASP A 67 12.76 4.97 -1.42
C ASP A 67 12.31 5.90 -0.31
N MET A 68 11.58 6.96 -0.67
CA MET A 68 11.08 7.89 0.33
C MET A 68 10.03 7.25 1.23
N VAL A 69 9.14 6.44 0.66
CA VAL A 69 8.16 5.74 1.48
C VAL A 69 8.88 4.77 2.40
N GLU A 70 9.81 4.00 1.88
CA GLU A 70 10.55 3.04 2.68
C GLU A 70 11.25 3.72 3.84
N THR A 71 11.90 4.85 3.58
CA THR A 71 12.59 5.59 4.63
C THR A 71 11.61 6.09 5.70
N ALA A 72 10.45 6.56 5.25
CA ALA A 72 9.47 7.14 6.17
C ALA A 72 8.86 6.10 7.11
N ILE A 73 8.77 4.84 6.68
CA ILE A 73 8.07 3.82 7.45
C ILE A 73 8.99 2.78 8.06
N LYS A 74 10.29 2.90 7.88
CA LYS A 74 11.22 1.83 8.21
C LYS A 74 11.24 1.44 9.69
N ASP A 75 10.85 2.33 10.56
CA ASP A 75 10.90 2.07 12.00
C ASP A 75 9.59 1.55 12.57
N ASP A 76 8.61 1.30 11.73
CA ASP A 76 7.30 0.82 12.19
C ASP A 76 6.97 -0.48 11.46
N GLU A 77 6.98 -1.57 12.21
CA GLU A 77 6.77 -2.89 11.62
C GLU A 77 5.36 -3.11 11.11
N ARG A 78 4.43 -2.23 11.44
CA ARG A 78 3.05 -2.34 10.97
C ARG A 78 2.90 -1.85 9.54
N PHE A 79 3.93 -1.21 8.99
CA PHE A 79 3.86 -0.61 7.67
C PHE A 79 4.84 -1.29 6.73
N ARG A 80 4.43 -1.48 5.48
CA ARG A 80 5.27 -1.99 4.41
C ARG A 80 5.04 -1.18 3.16
N VAL A 81 6.00 -1.20 2.26
CA VAL A 81 5.86 -0.57 0.95
C VAL A 81 6.04 -1.64 -0.12
N LEU A 82 5.20 -1.61 -1.14
CA LEU A 82 5.25 -2.58 -2.22
C LEU A 82 5.41 -1.88 -3.56
N ASP A 83 6.20 -2.49 -4.41
CA ASP A 83 6.42 -2.02 -5.77
C ASP A 83 5.68 -2.88 -6.80
N ILE A 84 4.67 -3.61 -6.36
CA ILE A 84 4.01 -4.61 -7.21
C ILE A 84 3.46 -4.00 -8.49
N GLU A 85 2.97 -2.75 -8.43
CA GLU A 85 2.38 -2.14 -9.62
C GLU A 85 3.42 -1.77 -10.66
N PHE A 86 4.69 -1.65 -10.27
CA PHE A 86 5.74 -1.39 -11.25
C PHE A 86 6.07 -2.64 -12.07
N ARG A 87 5.62 -3.80 -11.60
CA ARG A 87 5.88 -5.08 -12.26
C ARG A 87 4.68 -5.59 -13.03
N MET A 88 3.62 -4.81 -13.08
CA MET A 88 2.39 -5.20 -13.75
C MET A 88 2.25 -4.43 -15.06
N PRO A 89 1.49 -4.98 -16.02
CA PRO A 89 1.22 -4.26 -17.25
C PRO A 89 0.56 -2.91 -16.97
N ARG A 90 0.91 -1.93 -17.75
CA ARG A 90 0.34 -0.58 -17.61
C ARG A 90 -0.65 -0.32 -18.74
N PRO A 91 -1.73 0.38 -18.42
CA PRO A 91 -2.12 0.92 -17.12
C PRO A 91 -2.55 -0.20 -16.17
N SER A 92 -2.24 -0.04 -14.89
CA SER A 92 -2.70 -1.01 -13.90
C SER A 92 -3.94 -0.50 -13.24
N TYR A 93 -4.81 -1.44 -12.90
CA TYR A 93 -6.07 -1.13 -12.24
C TYR A 93 -6.05 -1.73 -10.84
N THR A 94 -6.72 -1.02 -9.92
CA THR A 94 -6.76 -1.47 -8.53
C THR A 94 -7.24 -2.91 -8.40
N ILE A 95 -8.25 -3.29 -9.20
CA ILE A 95 -8.78 -4.65 -9.11
C ILE A 95 -7.72 -5.69 -9.49
N ASP A 96 -6.88 -5.38 -10.46
CA ASP A 96 -5.83 -6.31 -10.87
C ASP A 96 -4.79 -6.46 -9.78
N THR A 97 -4.42 -5.35 -9.15
CA THR A 97 -3.45 -5.38 -8.06
C THR A 97 -4.00 -6.16 -6.88
N LEU A 98 -5.27 -5.93 -6.55
CA LEU A 98 -5.91 -6.62 -5.45
C LEU A 98 -5.98 -8.12 -5.71
N THR A 99 -6.32 -8.51 -6.94
CA THR A 99 -6.36 -9.91 -7.32
C THR A 99 -4.98 -10.54 -7.16
N ARG A 100 -3.94 -9.85 -7.62
CA ARG A 100 -2.59 -10.37 -7.53
C ARG A 100 -2.15 -10.54 -6.08
N LEU A 101 -2.44 -9.54 -5.25
CA LEU A 101 -2.07 -9.63 -3.84
C LEU A 101 -2.82 -10.75 -3.14
N SER A 102 -4.08 -10.96 -3.49
CA SER A 102 -4.87 -12.04 -2.89
C SER A 102 -4.31 -13.40 -3.27
N GLU A 103 -3.81 -13.53 -4.49
CA GLU A 103 -3.17 -14.78 -4.92
C GLU A 103 -1.85 -15.02 -4.20
N LEU A 104 -1.09 -13.96 -3.99
CA LEU A 104 0.20 -14.08 -3.32
C LEU A 104 0.07 -14.28 -1.81
N HIS A 105 -1.02 -13.78 -1.23
CA HIS A 105 -1.23 -13.84 0.20
C HIS A 105 -2.63 -14.37 0.52
N PRO A 106 -2.87 -15.66 0.27
CA PRO A 106 -4.23 -16.19 0.38
C PRO A 106 -4.79 -16.20 1.80
N ASN A 107 -3.93 -16.04 2.81
CA ASN A 107 -4.38 -16.06 4.20
C ASN A 107 -4.61 -14.66 4.76
N ARG A 108 -4.51 -13.62 3.94
CA ARG A 108 -4.76 -12.26 4.36
C ARG A 108 -6.06 -11.74 3.78
N GLN A 109 -6.71 -10.91 4.58
CA GLN A 109 -7.85 -10.13 4.10
C GLN A 109 -7.36 -8.72 3.85
N PHE A 110 -7.83 -8.11 2.76
CA PHE A 110 -7.39 -6.77 2.39
C PHE A 110 -8.56 -5.82 2.37
N VAL A 111 -8.31 -4.59 2.83
CA VAL A 111 -9.26 -3.50 2.69
C VAL A 111 -8.53 -2.34 2.01
N LEU A 112 -9.25 -1.57 1.24
CA LEU A 112 -8.67 -0.44 0.53
C LEU A 112 -8.75 0.80 1.39
N ILE A 113 -7.65 1.54 1.42
CA ILE A 113 -7.62 2.87 2.01
C ILE A 113 -7.54 3.83 0.84
N ALA A 114 -8.60 4.61 0.65
CA ALA A 114 -8.68 5.52 -0.49
C ALA A 114 -8.47 6.95 -0.01
N GLY A 115 -7.61 7.66 -0.71
CA GLY A 115 -7.45 9.07 -0.45
C GLY A 115 -8.53 9.86 -1.16
N THR A 116 -8.72 11.08 -0.71
CA THR A 116 -9.71 11.97 -1.32
C THR A 116 -9.13 12.82 -2.43
N ASP A 117 -7.83 12.77 -2.58
CA ASP A 117 -7.11 13.60 -3.56
C ASP A 117 -6.69 12.77 -4.76
N VAL A 118 -7.56 11.91 -5.16
CA VAL A 118 -7.29 11.07 -6.33
C VAL A 118 -7.23 11.87 -7.60
#